data_dd57ba15bf29909ab13d0d754f8aa76a
#
_entry.id   dd57ba15bf29909ab13d0d754f8aa76a
#
_cell.length_a   1.000
_cell.length_b   1.000
_cell.length_c   1.000
_cell.angle_alpha   90.00
_cell.angle_beta   90.00
_cell.angle_gamma   90.00
#
_symmetry.space_group_name_H-M   'P 1'
#
loop_
_entity.id
_entity.type
_entity.pdbx_description
1 polymer ?
#
loop_
_entity_poly.entity_id
_entity_poly.type
_entity_poly.pdbx_seq_one_letter_code
_entity_poly.pdbx_strand_id
1 'polypeptide(L)'
;MTDASIMEANANAALIRSGYDAFACGDVQGALAAFAQDILWHIPGRGPLSRDYRGPAEVLGFFSHFMELSGGTFRIQVDDVLAKGERVVVLCTESAQRGGRSWSSPQVHVWTVRNGRATVFWQYQGDQQTEDEFWSTHL
;
A
#
# COMPACT_ATOMS: atom_id res chain seq x y z
N MET A 1 -28.10 -4.97 -2.54
CA MET A 1 -26.89 -5.45 -3.22
C MET A 1 -27.20 -6.81 -3.87
N THR A 2 -26.81 -7.02 -5.12
CA THR A 2 -27.05 -8.29 -5.83
C THR A 2 -25.97 -9.31 -5.45
N ASP A 3 -26.23 -10.60 -5.70
CA ASP A 3 -25.25 -11.66 -5.50
C ASP A 3 -23.99 -11.41 -6.34
N ALA A 4 -24.16 -10.93 -7.59
CA ALA A 4 -23.04 -10.60 -8.45
C ALA A 4 -22.16 -9.49 -7.87
N SER A 5 -22.77 -8.46 -7.26
CA SER A 5 -22.02 -7.38 -6.59
C SER A 5 -21.25 -7.87 -5.37
N ILE A 6 -21.83 -8.79 -4.62
CA ILE A 6 -21.18 -9.41 -3.47
C ILE A 6 -20.00 -10.26 -3.92
N MET A 7 -20.17 -11.04 -4.99
CA MET A 7 -19.11 -11.88 -5.56
C MET A 7 -17.95 -11.03 -6.10
N GLU A 8 -18.26 -9.92 -6.78
CA GLU A 8 -17.24 -8.98 -7.26
C GLU A 8 -16.45 -8.39 -6.10
N ALA A 9 -17.14 -7.90 -5.06
CA ALA A 9 -16.50 -7.34 -3.87
C ALA A 9 -15.58 -8.36 -3.20
N ASN A 10 -16.04 -9.60 -3.05
CA ASN A 10 -15.24 -10.67 -2.44
C ASN A 10 -14.01 -11.02 -3.30
N ALA A 11 -14.16 -11.07 -4.62
CA ALA A 11 -13.04 -11.33 -5.52
C ALA A 11 -12.01 -10.19 -5.46
N ASN A 12 -12.47 -8.94 -5.42
CA ASN A 12 -11.58 -7.78 -5.32
C ASN A 12 -10.85 -7.75 -3.98
N ALA A 13 -11.53 -8.06 -2.88
CA ALA A 13 -10.90 -8.16 -1.57
C ALA A 13 -9.82 -9.24 -1.55
N ALA A 14 -10.10 -10.41 -2.12
CA ALA A 14 -9.14 -11.51 -2.20
C ALA A 14 -7.92 -11.13 -3.04
N LEU A 15 -8.14 -10.44 -4.15
CA LEU A 15 -7.05 -9.97 -5.02
C LEU A 15 -6.10 -9.03 -4.27
N ILE A 16 -6.66 -8.05 -3.57
CA ILE A 16 -5.86 -7.08 -2.82
C ILE A 16 -5.14 -7.76 -1.65
N ARG A 17 -5.83 -8.63 -0.89
CA ARG A 17 -5.19 -9.37 0.20
C ARG A 17 -4.01 -10.20 -0.30
N SER A 18 -4.17 -10.83 -1.45
CA SER A 18 -3.11 -11.62 -2.08
C SER A 18 -1.86 -10.77 -2.37
N GLY A 19 -2.02 -9.52 -2.77
CA GLY A 19 -0.90 -8.59 -3.00
C GLY A 19 -0.14 -8.27 -1.72
N TYR A 20 -0.84 -8.05 -0.61
CA TYR A 20 -0.21 -7.81 0.69
C TYR A 20 0.52 -9.07 1.18
N ASP A 21 -0.06 -10.25 0.98
CA ASP A 21 0.57 -11.51 1.36
C ASP A 21 1.87 -11.74 0.57
N ALA A 22 1.86 -11.46 -0.72
CA ALA A 22 3.03 -11.55 -1.56
C ALA A 22 4.13 -10.60 -1.09
N PHE A 23 3.77 -9.36 -0.78
CA PHE A 23 4.72 -8.38 -0.27
C PHE A 23 5.34 -8.84 1.05
N ALA A 24 4.53 -9.39 1.96
CA ALA A 24 5.00 -9.89 3.25
C ALA A 24 6.00 -11.05 3.11
N CYS A 25 5.86 -11.84 2.05
CA CYS A 25 6.77 -12.96 1.75
C CYS A 25 8.02 -12.55 0.96
N GLY A 26 8.14 -11.27 0.62
CA GLY A 26 9.24 -10.78 -0.21
C GLY A 26 9.03 -11.00 -1.71
N ASP A 27 7.84 -11.45 -2.12
CA ASP A 27 7.48 -11.63 -3.53
C ASP A 27 6.96 -10.33 -4.13
N VAL A 28 7.87 -9.43 -4.50
CA VAL A 28 7.52 -8.12 -5.02
C VAL A 28 6.79 -8.23 -6.36
N GLN A 29 7.21 -9.14 -7.23
CA GLN A 29 6.54 -9.35 -8.51
C GLN A 29 5.10 -9.83 -8.29
N GLY A 30 4.86 -10.71 -7.33
CA GLY A 30 3.52 -11.13 -6.95
C GLY A 30 2.68 -9.98 -6.42
N ALA A 31 3.27 -9.07 -5.67
CA ALA A 31 2.58 -7.88 -5.16
C ALA A 31 2.12 -6.95 -6.30
N LEU A 32 2.88 -6.87 -7.39
CA LEU A 32 2.58 -6.00 -8.54
C LEU A 32 1.72 -6.69 -9.61
N ALA A 33 1.49 -8.00 -9.50
CA ALA A 33 0.92 -8.79 -10.60
C ALA A 33 -0.47 -8.34 -11.03
N ALA A 34 -1.27 -7.80 -10.10
CA ALA A 34 -2.63 -7.35 -10.40
C ALA A 34 -2.72 -5.85 -10.71
N PHE A 35 -1.60 -5.14 -10.79
CA PHE A 35 -1.61 -3.70 -11.05
C PHE A 35 -1.90 -3.42 -12.52
N ALA A 36 -2.78 -2.44 -12.77
CA ALA A 36 -2.98 -1.92 -14.11
C ALA A 36 -1.71 -1.21 -14.58
N GLN A 37 -1.47 -1.18 -15.89
CA GLN A 37 -0.27 -0.55 -16.46
C GLN A 37 -0.21 0.95 -16.17
N ASP A 38 -1.35 1.59 -15.96
CA ASP A 38 -1.47 3.01 -15.66
C ASP A 38 -1.92 3.27 -14.21
N ILE A 39 -1.70 2.32 -13.30
CA ILE A 39 -2.09 2.50 -11.90
C ILE A 39 -1.60 3.85 -11.37
N LEU A 40 -2.48 4.54 -10.64
CA LEU A 40 -2.13 5.73 -9.88
C LEU A 40 -1.91 5.34 -8.42
N TRP A 41 -0.72 5.60 -7.92
CA TRP A 41 -0.32 5.29 -6.55
C TRP A 41 -0.03 6.60 -5.83
N HIS A 42 -0.93 7.01 -4.94
CA HIS A 42 -0.83 8.30 -4.25
C HIS A 42 -0.29 8.12 -2.83
N ILE A 43 0.85 8.72 -2.56
CA ILE A 43 1.46 8.77 -1.22
C ILE A 43 1.38 10.20 -0.72
N PRO A 44 0.60 10.46 0.34
CA PRO A 44 0.37 11.81 0.84
C PRO A 44 1.56 12.34 1.63
N GLY A 45 1.46 13.61 2.01
CA GLY A 45 2.40 14.25 2.92
C GLY A 45 3.45 15.09 2.20
N ARG A 46 4.52 15.37 2.93
CA ARG A 46 5.65 16.21 2.49
C ARG A 46 6.99 15.55 2.72
N GLY A 47 6.99 14.25 2.93
CA GLY A 47 8.21 13.47 3.11
C GLY A 47 8.89 13.16 1.78
N PRO A 48 10.06 12.52 1.82
CA PRO A 48 10.86 12.23 0.61
C PRO A 48 10.19 11.27 -0.36
N LEU A 49 9.21 10.49 0.13
CA LEU A 49 8.48 9.51 -0.69
C LEU A 49 7.10 10.01 -1.10
N SER A 50 6.69 11.20 -0.65
CA SER A 50 5.34 11.74 -0.88
C SER A 50 5.23 12.28 -2.30
N ARG A 51 4.45 11.62 -3.12
CA ARG A 51 4.09 12.03 -4.48
C ARG A 51 3.14 11.04 -5.11
N ASP A 52 2.72 11.30 -6.33
CA ASP A 52 2.01 10.33 -7.15
C ASP A 52 3.00 9.53 -7.98
N TYR A 53 2.81 8.22 -7.99
CA TYR A 53 3.57 7.27 -8.79
C TYR A 53 2.65 6.69 -9.85
N ARG A 54 3.16 6.53 -11.07
CA ARG A 54 2.38 6.04 -12.20
C ARG A 54 2.96 4.74 -12.75
N GLY A 55 2.13 3.71 -12.80
CA GLY A 55 2.48 2.42 -13.37
C GLY A 55 3.31 1.54 -12.44
N PRO A 56 3.34 0.22 -12.73
CA PRO A 56 4.04 -0.74 -11.85
C PRO A 56 5.52 -0.44 -11.67
N ALA A 57 6.21 0.05 -12.69
CA ALA A 57 7.64 0.33 -12.59
C ALA A 57 7.96 1.44 -11.58
N GLU A 58 7.17 2.51 -11.57
CA GLU A 58 7.36 3.59 -10.58
C GLU A 58 7.01 3.12 -9.18
N VAL A 59 5.96 2.31 -9.02
CA VAL A 59 5.60 1.75 -7.71
C VAL A 59 6.69 0.80 -7.20
N LEU A 60 7.30 0.02 -8.09
CA LEU A 60 8.44 -0.82 -7.73
C LEU A 60 9.60 0.01 -7.21
N GLY A 61 9.90 1.15 -7.85
CA GLY A 61 10.92 2.09 -7.40
C GLY A 61 10.60 2.64 -6.00
N PHE A 62 9.34 2.94 -5.74
CA PHE A 62 8.87 3.36 -4.42
C PHE A 62 9.13 2.28 -3.36
N PHE A 63 8.76 1.02 -3.64
CA PHE A 63 9.02 -0.09 -2.72
C PHE A 63 10.50 -0.28 -2.45
N SER A 64 11.32 -0.21 -3.48
CA SER A 64 12.77 -0.35 -3.35
C SER A 64 13.36 0.75 -2.47
N HIS A 65 12.89 1.99 -2.63
CA HIS A 65 13.33 3.12 -1.84
C HIS A 65 12.93 2.96 -0.36
N PHE A 66 11.71 2.53 -0.09
CA PHE A 66 11.26 2.22 1.26
C PHE A 66 12.14 1.17 1.94
N MET A 67 12.43 0.08 1.23
CA MET A 67 13.25 -0.99 1.79
C MET A 67 14.68 -0.52 2.03
N GLU A 68 15.22 0.29 1.12
CA GLU A 68 16.55 0.87 1.30
C GLU A 68 16.61 1.79 2.52
N LEU A 69 15.68 2.74 2.64
CA LEU A 69 15.64 3.70 3.74
C LEU A 69 15.44 3.03 5.09
N SER A 70 14.70 1.94 5.13
CA SER A 70 14.41 1.22 6.39
C SER A 70 15.42 0.10 6.69
N GLY A 71 16.40 -0.12 5.82
CA GLY A 71 17.31 -1.24 5.97
C GLY A 71 16.61 -2.59 5.96
N GLY A 72 15.51 -2.70 5.21
CA GLY A 72 14.72 -3.92 5.10
C GLY A 72 13.76 -4.17 6.27
N THR A 73 13.57 -3.20 7.16
CA THR A 73 12.72 -3.38 8.35
C THR A 73 11.27 -3.01 8.14
N PHE A 74 10.92 -2.39 7.00
CA PHE A 74 9.54 -1.98 6.71
C PHE A 74 8.61 -3.20 6.71
N ARG A 75 7.49 -3.08 7.43
CA ARG A 75 6.47 -4.12 7.53
C ARG A 75 5.08 -3.52 7.45
N ILE A 76 4.16 -4.26 6.86
CA ILE A 76 2.73 -3.95 6.87
C ILE A 76 2.00 -5.11 7.53
N GLN A 77 1.25 -4.81 8.59
CA GLN A 77 0.34 -5.78 9.19
C GLN A 77 -1.08 -5.44 8.76
N VAL A 78 -1.72 -6.33 8.03
CA VAL A 78 -3.11 -6.16 7.60
C VAL A 78 -4.03 -6.57 8.76
N ASP A 79 -4.86 -5.64 9.20
CA ASP A 79 -5.79 -5.88 10.30
C ASP A 79 -7.19 -6.26 9.79
N ASP A 80 -7.63 -5.64 8.68
CA ASP A 80 -8.92 -5.96 8.08
C ASP A 80 -8.96 -5.53 6.61
N VAL A 81 -9.79 -6.22 5.81
CA VAL A 81 -10.02 -5.90 4.39
C VAL A 81 -11.52 -5.83 4.17
N LEU A 82 -12.00 -4.68 3.70
CA LEU A 82 -13.41 -4.41 3.47
C LEU A 82 -13.59 -4.07 1.99
N ALA A 83 -14.64 -4.58 1.38
CA ALA A 83 -14.88 -4.30 -0.04
C ALA A 83 -16.34 -4.02 -0.33
N LYS A 84 -16.55 -3.09 -1.27
CA LYS A 84 -17.86 -2.80 -1.82
C LYS A 84 -17.68 -2.44 -3.29
N GLY A 85 -18.20 -3.29 -4.18
CA GLY A 85 -18.02 -3.10 -5.62
C GLY A 85 -16.54 -3.06 -6.00
N GLU A 86 -16.14 -2.00 -6.69
CA GLU A 86 -14.75 -1.78 -7.13
C GLU A 86 -13.83 -1.23 -6.06
N ARG A 87 -14.37 -0.87 -4.89
CA ARG A 87 -13.56 -0.26 -3.82
C ARG A 87 -13.17 -1.28 -2.78
N VAL A 88 -11.88 -1.30 -2.45
CA VAL A 88 -11.35 -2.14 -1.37
C VAL A 88 -10.63 -1.23 -0.38
N VAL A 89 -10.96 -1.38 0.90
CA VAL A 89 -10.35 -0.61 1.99
C VAL A 89 -9.59 -1.58 2.88
N VAL A 90 -8.32 -1.28 3.12
CA VAL A 90 -7.46 -2.08 3.98
C VAL A 90 -7.11 -1.27 5.21
N LEU A 91 -7.47 -1.80 6.38
CA LEU A 91 -7.04 -1.25 7.65
C LEU A 91 -5.76 -1.99 8.04
N CYS A 92 -4.68 -1.26 8.26
CA CYS A 92 -3.39 -1.88 8.50
C CYS A 92 -2.53 -1.04 9.43
N THR A 93 -1.40 -1.61 9.83
CA THR A 93 -0.38 -0.93 10.61
C THR A 93 0.94 -1.08 9.87
N GLU A 94 1.58 0.04 9.56
CA GLU A 94 2.92 0.05 8.98
C GLU A 94 3.94 0.31 10.08
N SER A 95 5.12 -0.28 9.94
CA SER A 95 6.21 -0.09 10.88
C SER A 95 7.55 -0.17 10.17
N ALA A 96 8.55 0.52 10.75
CA ALA A 96 9.92 0.50 10.23
C ALA A 96 10.88 1.01 11.30
N GLN A 97 12.18 0.81 11.03
CA GLN A 97 13.26 1.32 11.87
C GLN A 97 14.28 2.04 10.99
N ARG A 98 14.81 3.16 11.50
CA ARG A 98 15.86 3.93 10.84
C ARG A 98 16.74 4.60 11.91
N GLY A 99 18.07 4.39 11.83
CA GLY A 99 19.01 5.09 12.69
C GLY A 99 18.74 4.97 14.18
N GLY A 100 18.29 3.80 14.64
CA GLY A 100 17.94 3.58 16.05
C GLY A 100 16.56 4.08 16.44
N ARG A 101 15.80 4.66 15.49
CA ARG A 101 14.41 5.08 15.70
C ARG A 101 13.44 4.03 15.21
N SER A 102 12.33 3.89 15.93
CA SER A 102 11.21 3.03 15.53
C SER A 102 9.99 3.87 15.20
N TRP A 103 9.25 3.46 14.21
CA TRP A 103 8.02 4.12 13.79
C TRP A 103 6.94 3.05 13.56
N SER A 104 5.73 3.37 13.99
CA SER A 104 4.57 2.53 13.76
C SER A 104 3.36 3.44 13.57
N SER A 105 2.54 3.15 12.56
CA SER A 105 1.41 4.00 12.21
C SER A 105 0.22 3.16 11.77
N PRO A 106 -0.95 3.35 12.39
CA PRO A 106 -2.19 2.82 11.81
C PRO A 106 -2.51 3.58 10.55
N GLN A 107 -2.90 2.85 9.51
CA GLN A 107 -3.16 3.43 8.19
C GLN A 107 -4.43 2.87 7.58
N VAL A 108 -4.97 3.63 6.63
CA VAL A 108 -6.07 3.20 5.78
C VAL A 108 -5.60 3.29 4.34
N HIS A 109 -5.64 2.18 3.64
CA HIS A 109 -5.36 2.13 2.21
C HIS A 109 -6.67 1.96 1.44
N VAL A 110 -6.90 2.81 0.47
CA VAL A 110 -8.11 2.75 -0.36
C VAL A 110 -7.71 2.39 -1.79
N TRP A 111 -8.23 1.29 -2.26
CA TRP A 111 -7.96 0.77 -3.60
C TRP A 111 -9.18 0.88 -4.49
N THR A 112 -8.97 1.13 -5.77
CA THR A 112 -9.98 0.91 -6.80
C THR A 112 -9.52 -0.27 -7.65
N VAL A 113 -10.41 -1.25 -7.83
CA VAL A 113 -10.14 -2.45 -8.61
C VAL A 113 -11.18 -2.53 -9.73
N ARG A 114 -10.72 -2.57 -10.98
CA ARG A 114 -11.59 -2.67 -12.17
C ARG A 114 -11.15 -3.83 -13.03
N ASN A 115 -12.08 -4.69 -13.36
CA ASN A 115 -11.83 -5.84 -14.26
C ASN A 115 -10.62 -6.66 -13.80
N GLY A 116 -10.50 -6.90 -12.49
CA GLY A 116 -9.42 -7.70 -11.92
C GLY A 116 -8.06 -7.00 -11.88
N ARG A 117 -8.03 -5.68 -12.03
CA ARG A 117 -6.79 -4.90 -11.98
C ARG A 117 -6.92 -3.75 -10.97
N ALA A 118 -5.89 -3.55 -10.16
CA ALA A 118 -5.81 -2.40 -9.28
C ALA A 118 -5.43 -1.17 -10.09
N THR A 119 -6.31 -0.16 -10.11
CA THR A 119 -6.14 1.04 -10.92
C THR A 119 -5.77 2.27 -10.11
N VAL A 120 -6.14 2.33 -8.83
CA VAL A 120 -5.84 3.46 -7.94
C VAL A 120 -5.51 2.93 -6.56
N PHE A 121 -4.49 3.48 -5.96
CA PHE A 121 -4.13 3.30 -4.55
C PHE A 121 -4.01 4.67 -3.90
N TRP A 122 -4.63 4.82 -2.74
CA TRP A 122 -4.60 6.06 -1.96
C TRP A 122 -4.33 5.72 -0.50
N GLN A 123 -3.32 6.36 0.10
CA GLN A 123 -2.93 6.11 1.48
C GLN A 123 -3.40 7.23 2.39
N TYR A 124 -3.90 6.88 3.57
CA TYR A 124 -4.26 7.81 4.64
C TYR A 124 -3.67 7.33 5.94
N GLN A 125 -3.28 8.25 6.80
CA GLN A 125 -2.78 7.94 8.13
C GLN A 125 -3.20 8.99 9.14
N GLY A 126 -3.14 8.62 10.44
CA GLY A 126 -3.61 9.50 11.50
C GLY A 126 -2.63 10.62 11.84
N ASP A 127 -1.33 10.43 11.61
CA ASP A 127 -0.30 11.42 11.94
C ASP A 127 0.71 11.54 10.79
N GLN A 128 0.32 12.32 9.80
CA GLN A 128 1.13 12.56 8.62
C GLN A 128 2.46 13.24 8.96
N GLN A 129 2.44 14.16 9.91
CA GLN A 129 3.64 14.90 10.29
C GLN A 129 4.71 13.99 10.87
N THR A 130 4.33 13.09 11.76
CA THR A 130 5.28 12.14 12.36
C THR A 130 5.86 11.20 11.30
N GLU A 131 5.03 10.74 10.36
CA GLU A 131 5.51 9.91 9.26
C GLU A 131 6.50 10.68 8.38
N ASP A 132 6.17 11.90 7.98
CA ASP A 132 7.05 12.73 7.15
C ASP A 132 8.40 12.94 7.84
N GLU A 133 8.40 13.21 9.13
CA GLU A 133 9.62 13.41 9.91
C GLU A 133 10.45 12.13 9.99
N PHE A 134 9.82 10.99 10.23
CA PHE A 134 10.53 9.72 10.32
C PHE A 134 11.29 9.40 9.03
N TRP A 135 10.64 9.56 7.88
CA TRP A 135 11.24 9.25 6.59
C TRP A 135 12.20 10.33 6.09
N SER A 136 12.11 11.55 6.61
CA SER A 136 12.99 12.68 6.23
C SER A 136 14.28 12.73 7.01
N THR A 137 14.33 12.10 8.19
CA THR A 137 15.49 12.17 9.09
C THR A 137 16.72 11.54 8.42
N HIS A 138 17.82 12.27 8.40
CA HIS A 138 19.10 11.75 7.92
C HIS A 138 19.73 10.90 9.03
N LEU A 139 20.38 9.85 8.62
CA LEU A 139 21.08 8.94 9.53
C LEU A 139 22.54 9.37 9.73
#